data_1c6977dbb65fde3df4c26115d474c549
#
_entry.id   1c6977dbb65fde3df4c26115d474c549
#
_cell.length_a   1.000
_cell.length_b   1.000
_cell.length_c   1.000
_cell.angle_alpha   90.00
_cell.angle_beta   90.00
_cell.angle_gamma   90.00
#
_symmetry.space_group_name_H-M   'P 1'
#
loop_
_entity.id
_entity.type
_entity.pdbx_description
1 polymer ?
#
loop_
_entity_poly.entity_id
_entity_poly.type
_entity_poly.pdbx_seq_one_letter_code
_entity_poly.pdbx_strand_id
1 'polypeptide(L)'
;MTNKHKTEWRAVAARVAGVLLLLVGVLLVAGLCMATPLDNPVPSIFDPHSTPAESIRQHSYFVLAITGLIFLVVVTLLAYAVIKFRDKPLTAGREPAQVYGSTQIELAWTIIPVMIVFVLFLATARVIHAIEDARKPATAVEVTAIGHQFWWEFRYPALGIVTANELHVPVSDPAHPTPTFLKLLSADTDHSFWVPQLAGKTDLIPNRVNHTWIDPHQTGVYLGQCAQYCGTQHAKMLLRVSVDTREEFDAWVRAQKQPANQDDKEIAGRRVFERTACLNCHAIGGTNGTGRFGPDLTHLMSRTTIASGAAENTPENLRLWVQNPDAIKPGSLMPAMKLSDPDLDALVRYLETLR
;
A
#
# COMPACT_ATOMS: atom_id res chain seq x y z
N MET A 1 -55.72 1.30 -29.23
CA MET A 1 -54.73 0.51 -28.43
C MET A 1 -55.51 -0.48 -27.60
N THR A 2 -55.45 -1.75 -27.96
CA THR A 2 -56.24 -2.80 -27.31
C THR A 2 -55.72 -3.08 -25.90
N ASN A 3 -56.62 -3.50 -25.00
CA ASN A 3 -56.31 -3.77 -23.59
C ASN A 3 -55.15 -4.76 -23.38
N LYS A 4 -54.87 -5.58 -24.36
CA LYS A 4 -53.74 -6.55 -24.41
C LYS A 4 -52.36 -5.88 -24.46
N HIS A 5 -52.23 -4.77 -25.20
CA HIS A 5 -50.98 -3.98 -25.27
C HIS A 5 -50.62 -3.29 -23.92
N LYS A 6 -51.65 -2.81 -23.19
CA LYS A 6 -51.45 -2.19 -21.87
C LYS A 6 -50.94 -3.20 -20.83
N THR A 7 -51.40 -4.43 -20.89
CA THR A 7 -51.00 -5.51 -19.95
C THR A 7 -49.55 -5.96 -20.22
N GLU A 8 -49.14 -6.04 -21.47
CA GLU A 8 -47.77 -6.41 -21.84
C GLU A 8 -46.76 -5.34 -21.42
N TRP A 9 -47.09 -4.05 -21.61
CA TRP A 9 -46.23 -2.95 -21.14
C TRP A 9 -46.10 -2.89 -19.63
N ARG A 10 -47.16 -3.18 -18.87
CA ARG A 10 -47.12 -3.27 -17.41
C ARG A 10 -46.20 -4.42 -16.95
N ALA A 11 -46.23 -5.56 -17.60
CA ALA A 11 -45.38 -6.70 -17.28
C ALA A 11 -43.89 -6.42 -17.59
N VAL A 12 -43.60 -5.69 -18.68
CA VAL A 12 -42.22 -5.28 -19.01
C VAL A 12 -41.70 -4.24 -18.01
N ALA A 13 -42.50 -3.24 -17.69
CA ALA A 13 -42.16 -2.21 -16.69
C ALA A 13 -41.92 -2.82 -15.30
N ALA A 14 -42.75 -3.78 -14.88
CA ALA A 14 -42.57 -4.48 -13.62
C ALA A 14 -41.26 -5.30 -13.57
N ARG A 15 -40.86 -5.91 -14.68
CA ARG A 15 -39.55 -6.64 -14.77
C ARG A 15 -38.33 -5.72 -14.78
N VAL A 16 -38.42 -4.62 -15.51
CA VAL A 16 -37.37 -3.58 -15.50
C VAL A 16 -37.22 -2.98 -14.10
N ALA A 17 -38.34 -2.66 -13.45
CA ALA A 17 -38.32 -2.20 -12.06
C ALA A 17 -37.73 -3.25 -11.10
N GLY A 18 -38.03 -4.54 -11.30
CA GLY A 18 -37.47 -5.64 -10.51
C GLY A 18 -35.93 -5.75 -10.67
N VAL A 19 -35.40 -5.62 -11.90
CA VAL A 19 -33.95 -5.62 -12.15
C VAL A 19 -33.28 -4.39 -11.53
N LEU A 20 -33.89 -3.21 -11.65
CA LEU A 20 -33.38 -1.98 -11.02
C LEU A 20 -33.40 -2.07 -9.50
N LEU A 21 -34.46 -2.62 -8.89
CA LEU A 21 -34.53 -2.86 -7.45
C LEU A 21 -33.48 -3.87 -6.99
N LEU A 22 -33.19 -4.89 -7.77
CA LEU A 22 -32.15 -5.88 -7.49
C LEU A 22 -30.75 -5.25 -7.56
N LEU A 23 -30.50 -4.40 -8.55
CA LEU A 23 -29.24 -3.63 -8.67
C LEU A 23 -29.07 -2.64 -7.51
N VAL A 24 -30.13 -1.91 -7.14
CA VAL A 24 -30.13 -1.02 -5.97
C VAL A 24 -29.93 -1.82 -4.69
N GLY A 25 -30.55 -2.99 -4.54
CA GLY A 25 -30.35 -3.89 -3.41
C GLY A 25 -28.89 -4.37 -3.29
N VAL A 26 -28.27 -4.77 -4.40
CA VAL A 26 -26.85 -5.16 -4.44
C VAL A 26 -25.94 -3.99 -4.07
N LEU A 27 -26.22 -2.78 -4.56
CA LEU A 27 -25.45 -1.58 -4.22
C LEU A 27 -25.61 -1.18 -2.74
N LEU A 28 -26.82 -1.34 -2.18
CA LEU A 28 -27.07 -1.09 -0.76
C LEU A 28 -26.39 -2.12 0.14
N VAL A 29 -26.41 -3.40 -0.23
CA VAL A 29 -25.69 -4.46 0.49
C VAL A 29 -24.18 -4.24 0.41
N ALA A 30 -23.64 -3.89 -0.77
CA ALA A 30 -22.24 -3.52 -0.92
C ALA A 30 -21.86 -2.30 -0.06
N GLY A 31 -22.73 -1.27 -0.02
CA GLY A 31 -22.53 -0.10 0.84
C GLY A 31 -22.57 -0.43 2.34
N LEU A 32 -23.46 -1.34 2.76
CA LEU A 32 -23.55 -1.82 4.14
C LEU A 32 -22.32 -2.67 4.54
N CYS A 33 -21.82 -3.51 3.65
CA CYS A 33 -20.57 -4.28 3.89
C CYS A 33 -19.34 -3.37 4.01
N MET A 34 -19.35 -2.20 3.34
CA MET A 34 -18.27 -1.20 3.47
C MET A 34 -18.36 -0.37 4.76
N ALA A 35 -19.52 -0.37 5.43
CA ALA A 35 -19.77 0.44 6.64
C ALA A 35 -19.49 -0.28 7.96
N THR A 36 -19.12 -1.56 7.95
CA THR A 36 -18.71 -2.28 9.17
C THR A 36 -17.30 -1.85 9.56
N PRO A 37 -17.08 -1.31 10.78
CA PRO A 37 -15.73 -1.05 11.27
C PRO A 37 -14.98 -2.39 11.31
N LEU A 38 -13.88 -2.49 10.56
CA LEU A 38 -12.95 -3.59 10.70
C LEU A 38 -12.12 -3.32 11.96
N ASP A 39 -11.95 -4.30 12.84
CA ASP A 39 -11.08 -4.20 14.02
C ASP A 39 -9.62 -3.90 13.65
N ASN A 40 -9.25 -4.15 12.39
CA ASN A 40 -8.01 -3.68 11.76
C ASN A 40 -8.39 -2.94 10.47
N PRO A 41 -8.29 -1.62 10.43
CA PRO A 41 -8.60 -0.85 9.23
C PRO A 41 -7.63 -1.25 8.10
N VAL A 42 -8.18 -1.79 7.01
CA VAL A 42 -7.41 -2.05 5.80
C VAL A 42 -7.04 -0.70 5.19
N PRO A 43 -5.76 -0.43 4.88
CA PRO A 43 -5.36 0.81 4.23
C PRO A 43 -6.14 1.04 2.95
N SER A 44 -6.76 2.20 2.80
CA SER A 44 -7.63 2.51 1.67
C SER A 44 -7.13 3.72 0.90
N ILE A 45 -7.11 3.64 -0.43
CA ILE A 45 -6.84 4.79 -1.31
C ILE A 45 -7.96 5.84 -1.26
N PHE A 46 -9.13 5.49 -0.71
CA PHE A 46 -10.27 6.41 -0.56
C PHE A 46 -10.30 7.14 0.78
N ASP A 47 -9.32 6.85 1.66
CA ASP A 47 -9.10 7.53 2.94
C ASP A 47 -7.70 8.17 2.97
N PRO A 48 -7.45 9.21 2.17
CA PRO A 48 -6.13 9.84 2.04
C PRO A 48 -5.85 10.78 3.21
N HIS A 49 -4.60 10.77 3.65
CA HIS A 49 -4.07 11.63 4.69
C HIS A 49 -2.83 12.44 4.23
N SER A 50 -2.61 12.55 2.92
CA SER A 50 -1.46 13.21 2.31
C SER A 50 -1.84 13.84 0.98
N THR A 51 -1.20 14.94 0.59
CA THR A 51 -1.45 15.68 -0.67
C THR A 51 -1.40 14.78 -1.92
N PRO A 52 -0.41 13.89 -2.13
CA PRO A 52 -0.41 13.00 -3.30
C PRO A 52 -1.58 12.01 -3.29
N ALA A 53 -1.90 11.41 -2.13
CA ALA A 53 -3.01 10.47 -2.02
C ALA A 53 -4.37 11.14 -2.24
N GLU A 54 -4.55 12.39 -1.79
CA GLU A 54 -5.76 13.17 -2.06
C GLU A 54 -5.96 13.43 -3.55
N SER A 55 -4.88 13.78 -4.27
CA SER A 55 -4.91 13.97 -5.73
C SER A 55 -5.31 12.69 -6.47
N ILE A 56 -4.81 11.54 -6.02
CA ILE A 56 -5.15 10.22 -6.56
C ILE A 56 -6.62 9.89 -6.27
N ARG A 57 -7.11 10.13 -5.04
CA ARG A 57 -8.52 9.90 -4.68
C ARG A 57 -9.47 10.71 -5.55
N GLN A 58 -9.22 12.01 -5.71
CA GLN A 58 -10.05 12.89 -6.54
C GLN A 58 -10.09 12.43 -7.99
N HIS A 59 -8.94 12.06 -8.54
CA HIS A 59 -8.86 11.50 -9.89
C HIS A 59 -9.60 10.15 -10.00
N SER A 60 -9.49 9.29 -8.99
CA SER A 60 -10.18 8.01 -8.95
C SER A 60 -11.71 8.17 -8.98
N TYR A 61 -12.27 9.11 -8.23
CA TYR A 61 -13.71 9.40 -8.29
C TYR A 61 -14.15 9.92 -9.65
N PHE A 62 -13.34 10.77 -10.29
CA PHE A 62 -13.61 11.24 -11.64
C PHE A 62 -13.66 10.08 -12.65
N VAL A 63 -12.69 9.18 -12.62
CA VAL A 63 -12.64 7.99 -13.48
C VAL A 63 -13.82 7.06 -13.17
N LEU A 64 -14.11 6.79 -11.91
CA LEU A 64 -15.24 5.94 -11.50
C LEU A 64 -16.60 6.49 -11.93
N ALA A 65 -16.78 7.81 -11.89
CA ALA A 65 -18.02 8.44 -12.38
C ALA A 65 -18.22 8.20 -13.89
N ILE A 66 -17.17 8.39 -14.69
CA ILE A 66 -17.22 8.15 -16.14
C ILE A 66 -17.46 6.67 -16.45
N THR A 67 -16.68 5.77 -15.84
CA THR A 67 -16.79 4.33 -16.08
C THR A 67 -18.12 3.77 -15.57
N GLY A 68 -18.63 4.29 -14.45
CA GLY A 68 -19.96 3.97 -13.93
C GLY A 68 -21.08 4.39 -14.88
N LEU A 69 -20.96 5.58 -15.50
CA LEU A 69 -21.92 6.02 -16.51
C LEU A 69 -21.90 5.12 -17.75
N ILE A 70 -20.72 4.78 -18.25
CA ILE A 70 -20.54 3.84 -19.38
C ILE A 70 -21.17 2.49 -19.05
N PHE A 71 -20.87 1.96 -17.84
CA PHE A 71 -21.45 0.70 -17.37
C PHE A 71 -22.98 0.73 -17.36
N LEU A 72 -23.59 1.79 -16.82
CA LEU A 72 -25.03 1.95 -16.79
C LEU A 72 -25.65 1.99 -18.20
N VAL A 73 -25.04 2.71 -19.15
CA VAL A 73 -25.50 2.74 -20.53
C VAL A 73 -25.44 1.34 -21.15
N VAL A 74 -24.33 0.65 -21.04
CA VAL A 74 -24.13 -0.69 -21.65
C VAL A 74 -25.08 -1.70 -21.04
N VAL A 75 -25.21 -1.76 -19.70
CA VAL A 75 -26.10 -2.70 -19.02
C VAL A 75 -27.56 -2.42 -19.35
N THR A 76 -27.94 -1.14 -19.45
CA THR A 76 -29.33 -0.76 -19.81
C THR A 76 -29.66 -1.19 -21.23
N LEU A 77 -28.78 -0.94 -22.19
CA LEU A 77 -28.97 -1.36 -23.59
C LEU A 77 -29.00 -2.90 -23.71
N LEU A 78 -28.13 -3.59 -23.02
CA LEU A 78 -28.08 -5.06 -22.99
C LEU A 78 -29.38 -5.61 -22.38
N ALA A 79 -29.81 -5.11 -21.24
CA ALA A 79 -31.05 -5.52 -20.60
C ALA A 79 -32.25 -5.25 -21.49
N TYR A 80 -32.31 -4.08 -22.14
CA TYR A 80 -33.35 -3.76 -23.12
C TYR A 80 -33.35 -4.76 -24.28
N ALA A 81 -32.19 -5.08 -24.86
CA ALA A 81 -32.11 -6.03 -25.97
C ALA A 81 -32.60 -7.43 -25.54
N VAL A 82 -32.11 -7.96 -24.43
CA VAL A 82 -32.49 -9.28 -23.90
C VAL A 82 -33.98 -9.38 -23.57
N ILE A 83 -34.56 -8.32 -23.02
CA ILE A 83 -35.99 -8.32 -22.66
C ILE A 83 -36.87 -8.15 -23.88
N LYS A 84 -36.53 -7.22 -24.78
CA LYS A 84 -37.38 -6.85 -25.93
C LYS A 84 -37.29 -7.84 -27.07
N PHE A 85 -36.12 -8.34 -27.41
CA PHE A 85 -35.90 -9.21 -28.56
C PHE A 85 -35.84 -10.71 -28.20
N ARG A 86 -36.33 -11.06 -27.01
CA ARG A 86 -36.49 -12.44 -26.59
C ARG A 86 -37.43 -13.18 -27.54
N ASP A 87 -37.05 -14.40 -27.93
CA ASP A 87 -37.89 -15.26 -28.76
C ASP A 87 -39.27 -15.53 -28.11
N LYS A 88 -40.33 -15.48 -28.91
CA LYS A 88 -41.71 -15.69 -28.48
C LYS A 88 -42.33 -16.77 -29.35
N PRO A 89 -43.22 -17.61 -28.81
CA PRO A 89 -43.89 -18.67 -29.60
C PRO A 89 -44.60 -18.14 -30.85
N LEU A 90 -45.09 -16.89 -30.81
CA LEU A 90 -45.76 -16.24 -31.94
C LEU A 90 -44.84 -15.74 -33.07
N THR A 91 -43.52 -15.68 -32.81
CA THR A 91 -42.53 -15.23 -33.75
C THR A 91 -41.53 -16.36 -34.12
N ALA A 92 -41.76 -17.58 -33.61
CA ALA A 92 -40.91 -18.73 -33.91
C ALA A 92 -40.89 -18.99 -35.39
N GLY A 93 -39.68 -19.01 -35.98
CA GLY A 93 -39.46 -19.23 -37.43
C GLY A 93 -39.47 -17.95 -38.31
N ARG A 94 -39.68 -16.75 -37.73
CA ARG A 94 -39.46 -15.49 -38.47
C ARG A 94 -38.03 -15.00 -38.27
N GLU A 95 -37.29 -14.90 -39.36
CA GLU A 95 -36.00 -14.24 -39.31
C GLU A 95 -36.13 -12.74 -39.02
N PRO A 96 -35.31 -12.18 -38.10
CA PRO A 96 -35.27 -10.76 -37.87
C PRO A 96 -34.77 -10.01 -39.12
N ALA A 97 -35.13 -8.72 -39.24
CA ALA A 97 -34.66 -7.89 -40.33
C ALA A 97 -33.12 -7.87 -40.37
N GLN A 98 -32.55 -8.18 -41.54
CA GLN A 98 -31.11 -8.19 -41.76
C GLN A 98 -30.63 -6.75 -42.02
N VAL A 99 -30.18 -6.07 -40.98
CA VAL A 99 -29.64 -4.72 -41.04
C VAL A 99 -28.12 -4.80 -40.99
N TYR A 100 -27.43 -4.41 -42.09
CA TYR A 100 -25.97 -4.60 -42.22
C TYR A 100 -25.13 -3.46 -41.63
N GLY A 101 -25.72 -2.41 -41.09
CA GLY A 101 -25.02 -1.33 -40.45
C GLY A 101 -25.71 0.05 -40.58
N SER A 102 -25.19 1.01 -39.87
CA SER A 102 -25.59 2.43 -39.95
C SER A 102 -24.38 3.29 -39.67
N THR A 103 -23.88 4.00 -40.66
CA THR A 103 -22.72 4.87 -40.56
C THR A 103 -22.85 5.91 -39.44
N GLN A 104 -24.06 6.42 -39.21
CA GLN A 104 -24.29 7.41 -38.14
C GLN A 104 -24.09 6.78 -36.75
N ILE A 105 -24.60 5.55 -36.52
CA ILE A 105 -24.45 4.84 -35.27
C ILE A 105 -22.99 4.43 -35.07
N GLU A 106 -22.33 3.94 -36.12
CA GLU A 106 -20.92 3.54 -36.12
C GLU A 106 -20.01 4.71 -35.77
N LEU A 107 -20.23 5.88 -36.36
CA LEU A 107 -19.51 7.11 -36.03
C LEU A 107 -19.78 7.51 -34.55
N ALA A 108 -21.01 7.44 -34.10
CA ALA A 108 -21.35 7.82 -32.72
C ALA A 108 -20.64 6.96 -31.68
N TRP A 109 -20.67 5.62 -31.85
CA TRP A 109 -20.02 4.73 -30.87
C TRP A 109 -18.47 4.70 -31.02
N THR A 110 -17.91 5.30 -32.06
CA THR A 110 -16.46 5.47 -32.22
C THR A 110 -16.01 6.82 -31.66
N ILE A 111 -16.64 7.92 -32.09
CA ILE A 111 -16.21 9.27 -31.74
C ILE A 111 -16.42 9.55 -30.25
N ILE A 112 -17.56 9.16 -29.67
CA ILE A 112 -17.86 9.43 -28.24
C ILE A 112 -16.82 8.75 -27.33
N PRO A 113 -16.52 7.44 -27.43
CA PRO A 113 -15.46 6.83 -26.64
C PRO A 113 -14.07 7.43 -26.85
N VAL A 114 -13.71 7.78 -28.08
CA VAL A 114 -12.43 8.45 -28.38
C VAL A 114 -12.32 9.78 -27.61
N MET A 115 -13.38 10.58 -27.60
CA MET A 115 -13.40 11.83 -26.83
C MET A 115 -13.30 11.60 -25.32
N ILE A 116 -13.98 10.58 -24.80
CA ILE A 116 -13.87 10.20 -23.39
C ILE A 116 -12.45 9.80 -23.04
N VAL A 117 -11.81 8.93 -23.84
CA VAL A 117 -10.42 8.50 -23.64
C VAL A 117 -9.46 9.71 -23.68
N PHE A 118 -9.67 10.65 -24.59
CA PHE A 118 -8.86 11.86 -24.67
C PHE A 118 -8.99 12.73 -23.40
N VAL A 119 -10.19 12.90 -22.86
CA VAL A 119 -10.42 13.65 -21.62
C VAL A 119 -9.76 12.92 -20.43
N LEU A 120 -9.92 11.59 -20.33
CA LEU A 120 -9.29 10.78 -19.30
C LEU A 120 -7.75 10.86 -19.37
N PHE A 121 -7.19 10.81 -20.60
CA PHE A 121 -5.75 10.96 -20.81
C PHE A 121 -5.24 12.31 -20.28
N LEU A 122 -5.89 13.42 -20.65
CA LEU A 122 -5.47 14.76 -20.21
C LEU A 122 -5.58 14.90 -18.69
N ALA A 123 -6.67 14.41 -18.08
CA ALA A 123 -6.86 14.44 -16.64
C ALA A 123 -5.80 13.61 -15.90
N THR A 124 -5.50 12.41 -16.39
CA THR A 124 -4.46 11.53 -15.84
C THR A 124 -3.07 12.14 -15.98
N ALA A 125 -2.73 12.65 -17.17
CA ALA A 125 -1.43 13.29 -17.42
C ALA A 125 -1.20 14.49 -16.49
N ARG A 126 -2.26 15.29 -16.22
CA ARG A 126 -2.17 16.41 -15.29
C ARG A 126 -1.85 15.96 -13.86
N VAL A 127 -2.49 14.87 -13.38
CA VAL A 127 -2.25 14.36 -12.03
C VAL A 127 -0.86 13.75 -11.92
N ILE A 128 -0.42 12.98 -12.92
CA ILE A 128 0.94 12.42 -12.94
C ILE A 128 1.97 13.56 -12.89
N HIS A 129 1.84 14.57 -13.75
CA HIS A 129 2.75 15.71 -13.77
C HIS A 129 2.78 16.46 -12.43
N ALA A 130 1.63 16.65 -11.78
CA ALA A 130 1.55 17.33 -10.49
C ALA A 130 2.25 16.54 -9.35
N ILE A 131 2.26 15.20 -9.43
CA ILE A 131 2.91 14.34 -8.45
C ILE A 131 4.41 14.21 -8.74
N GLU A 132 4.80 13.95 -9.99
CA GLU A 132 6.20 13.68 -10.37
C GLU A 132 7.07 14.93 -10.33
N ASP A 133 6.52 16.09 -10.73
CA ASP A 133 7.25 17.36 -10.78
C ASP A 133 7.04 18.24 -9.53
N ALA A 134 6.64 17.63 -8.41
CA ALA A 134 6.46 18.36 -7.16
C ALA A 134 7.77 19.04 -6.74
N ARG A 135 7.70 20.35 -6.49
CA ARG A 135 8.87 21.12 -6.04
C ARG A 135 9.20 20.75 -4.59
N LYS A 136 10.46 20.37 -4.39
CA LYS A 136 10.98 20.08 -3.06
C LYS A 136 11.33 21.37 -2.33
N PRO A 137 10.63 21.73 -1.22
CA PRO A 137 10.98 22.88 -0.41
C PRO A 137 12.25 22.63 0.40
N ALA A 138 12.90 23.70 0.84
CA ALA A 138 14.11 23.60 1.70
C ALA A 138 13.82 22.94 3.07
N THR A 139 12.58 22.98 3.51
CA THR A 139 12.08 22.37 4.75
C THR A 139 11.82 20.88 4.65
N ALA A 140 11.90 20.30 3.44
CA ALA A 140 11.60 18.89 3.21
C ALA A 140 12.56 17.96 3.95
N VAL A 141 12.03 16.90 4.53
CA VAL A 141 12.82 15.78 5.04
C VAL A 141 13.22 14.87 3.87
N GLU A 142 14.48 14.47 3.84
CA GLU A 142 15.01 13.54 2.82
C GLU A 142 15.27 12.17 3.42
N VAL A 143 14.73 11.15 2.77
CA VAL A 143 14.94 9.75 3.16
C VAL A 143 15.34 8.95 1.94
N THR A 144 16.27 8.02 2.10
CA THR A 144 16.52 6.97 1.11
C THR A 144 15.87 5.69 1.61
N ALA A 145 14.88 5.18 0.88
CA ALA A 145 14.26 3.89 1.12
C ALA A 145 14.91 2.85 0.22
N ILE A 146 15.39 1.75 0.81
CA ILE A 146 16.03 0.66 0.11
C ILE A 146 15.24 -0.61 0.37
N GLY A 147 14.75 -1.25 -0.72
CA GLY A 147 14.09 -2.54 -0.65
C GLY A 147 15.11 -3.67 -0.64
N HIS A 148 14.95 -4.61 0.29
CA HIS A 148 15.70 -5.86 0.40
C HIS A 148 14.71 -7.03 0.42
N GLN A 149 15.12 -8.22 0.05
CA GLN A 149 14.36 -9.45 0.28
C GLN A 149 14.52 -9.90 1.75
N PHE A 150 13.55 -9.72 2.66
CA PHE A 150 12.19 -9.16 2.48
C PHE A 150 11.94 -8.13 3.58
N TRP A 151 12.58 -6.96 3.50
CA TRP A 151 12.51 -5.91 4.51
C TRP A 151 12.87 -4.55 3.91
N TRP A 152 12.60 -3.46 4.67
CA TRP A 152 12.83 -2.08 4.24
C TRP A 152 13.91 -1.43 5.08
N GLU A 153 14.90 -0.80 4.44
CA GLU A 153 15.88 0.05 5.08
C GLU A 153 15.55 1.51 4.78
N PHE A 154 15.55 2.34 5.83
CA PHE A 154 15.36 3.78 5.70
C PHE A 154 16.59 4.51 6.22
N ARG A 155 17.20 5.32 5.36
CA ARG A 155 18.35 6.17 5.69
C ARG A 155 17.92 7.62 5.62
N TYR A 156 18.28 8.40 6.65
CA TYR A 156 18.11 9.84 6.71
C TYR A 156 19.49 10.50 6.57
N PRO A 157 19.96 10.85 5.35
CA PRO A 157 21.35 11.26 5.12
C PRO A 157 21.75 12.51 5.91
N ALA A 158 20.83 13.50 5.98
CA ALA A 158 21.08 14.75 6.71
C ALA A 158 21.13 14.57 8.24
N LEU A 159 20.54 13.48 8.76
CA LEU A 159 20.46 13.19 10.19
C LEU A 159 21.50 12.16 10.65
N GLY A 160 22.06 11.39 9.70
CA GLY A 160 22.97 10.27 10.00
C GLY A 160 22.28 9.07 10.64
N ILE A 161 20.97 8.89 10.39
CA ILE A 161 20.14 7.83 10.99
C ILE A 161 19.87 6.74 9.96
N VAL A 162 19.92 5.48 10.43
CA VAL A 162 19.47 4.28 9.67
C VAL A 162 18.49 3.51 10.53
N THR A 163 17.30 3.22 9.99
CA THR A 163 16.29 2.37 10.64
C THR A 163 15.72 1.36 9.66
N ALA A 164 14.82 0.50 10.12
CA ALA A 164 14.23 -0.54 9.29
C ALA A 164 12.73 -0.74 9.56
N ASN A 165 11.97 -0.95 8.46
CA ASN A 165 10.56 -1.30 8.41
C ASN A 165 9.59 -0.26 8.97
N GLU A 166 10.04 0.66 9.80
CA GLU A 166 9.26 1.77 10.36
C GLU A 166 9.92 3.09 9.94
N LEU A 167 9.21 3.86 9.12
CA LEU A 167 9.61 5.17 8.62
C LEU A 167 8.95 6.24 9.48
N HIS A 168 9.74 7.07 10.14
CA HIS A 168 9.27 8.22 10.92
C HIS A 168 9.35 9.49 10.10
N VAL A 169 8.27 10.26 10.08
CA VAL A 169 8.18 11.53 9.35
C VAL A 169 7.38 12.54 10.16
N PRO A 170 7.71 13.85 10.09
CA PRO A 170 6.90 14.86 10.73
C PRO A 170 5.58 15.06 9.97
N VAL A 171 4.50 15.37 10.70
CA VAL A 171 3.28 15.91 10.11
C VAL A 171 3.57 17.22 9.40
N SER A 172 2.94 17.43 8.25
CA SER A 172 3.11 18.64 7.44
C SER A 172 1.97 19.63 7.73
N ASP A 173 2.33 20.82 8.14
CA ASP A 173 1.38 21.93 8.28
C ASP A 173 1.22 22.64 6.93
N PRO A 174 0.00 22.84 6.41
CA PRO A 174 -0.23 23.59 5.18
C PRO A 174 0.36 25.00 5.17
N ALA A 175 0.48 25.66 6.34
CA ALA A 175 1.10 26.98 6.46
C ALA A 175 2.64 26.92 6.39
N HIS A 176 3.23 25.82 6.82
CA HIS A 176 4.67 25.57 6.82
C HIS A 176 4.97 24.15 6.35
N PRO A 177 4.82 23.86 5.05
CA PRO A 177 4.93 22.50 4.55
C PRO A 177 6.30 21.86 4.85
N THR A 178 6.25 20.66 5.41
CA THR A 178 7.43 19.81 5.68
C THR A 178 7.25 18.42 5.06
N PRO A 179 7.07 18.33 3.73
CA PRO A 179 6.90 17.05 3.06
C PRO A 179 8.17 16.20 3.19
N THR A 180 7.99 14.89 3.10
CA THR A 180 9.12 13.95 3.06
C THR A 180 9.32 13.46 1.64
N PHE A 181 10.52 13.67 1.11
CA PHE A 181 10.95 13.18 -0.20
C PHE A 181 11.76 11.90 -0.04
N LEU A 182 11.35 10.87 -0.75
CA LEU A 182 11.99 9.55 -0.71
C LEU A 182 12.74 9.29 -2.02
N LYS A 183 14.03 8.97 -1.88
CA LYS A 183 14.83 8.36 -2.92
C LYS A 183 14.67 6.85 -2.78
N LEU A 184 14.27 6.17 -3.86
CA LEU A 184 13.92 4.75 -3.87
C LEU A 184 15.00 3.94 -4.59
N LEU A 185 15.54 2.95 -3.90
CA LEU A 185 16.59 2.06 -4.40
C LEU A 185 16.22 0.60 -4.10
N SER A 186 16.70 -0.32 -4.90
CA SER A 186 16.67 -1.75 -4.58
C SER A 186 18.06 -2.30 -4.38
N ALA A 187 18.22 -3.18 -3.38
CA ALA A 187 19.48 -3.89 -3.12
C ALA A 187 19.57 -5.22 -3.90
N ASP A 188 18.47 -5.75 -4.39
CA ASP A 188 18.41 -7.10 -4.95
C ASP A 188 17.46 -7.22 -6.15
N THR A 189 16.15 -7.33 -5.96
CA THR A 189 15.13 -7.49 -7.01
C THR A 189 14.20 -6.29 -7.05
N ASP A 190 13.21 -6.30 -7.94
CA ASP A 190 12.19 -5.26 -7.97
C ASP A 190 11.30 -5.32 -6.74
N HIS A 191 11.07 -4.16 -6.12
CA HIS A 191 10.10 -3.91 -5.06
C HIS A 191 9.23 -2.73 -5.45
N SER A 192 8.17 -2.45 -4.69
CA SER A 192 7.41 -1.21 -4.85
C SER A 192 6.99 -0.67 -3.48
N PHE A 193 7.35 0.57 -3.21
CA PHE A 193 6.94 1.26 -1.99
C PHE A 193 5.50 1.74 -2.14
N TRP A 194 4.63 1.31 -1.23
CA TRP A 194 3.24 1.73 -1.26
C TRP A 194 2.64 1.85 0.13
N VAL A 195 2.18 3.04 0.44
CA VAL A 195 1.38 3.38 1.61
C VAL A 195 0.10 4.03 1.10
N PRO A 196 -0.99 3.27 0.92
CA PRO A 196 -2.18 3.70 0.16
C PRO A 196 -2.78 5.04 0.60
N GLN A 197 -2.74 5.34 1.90
CA GLN A 197 -3.29 6.56 2.47
C GLN A 197 -2.35 7.78 2.31
N LEU A 198 -1.07 7.58 1.93
CA LEU A 198 -0.09 8.66 1.84
C LEU A 198 0.37 8.95 0.41
N ALA A 199 0.51 7.94 -0.45
CA ALA A 199 0.94 8.12 -1.83
C ALA A 199 0.54 6.96 -2.75
N GLY A 200 0.69 7.15 -4.06
CA GLY A 200 0.69 6.07 -5.04
C GLY A 200 1.89 5.12 -4.86
N LYS A 201 1.81 3.94 -5.45
CA LYS A 201 2.94 3.02 -5.47
C LYS A 201 4.04 3.53 -6.41
N THR A 202 5.30 3.36 -5.99
CA THR A 202 6.47 3.67 -6.82
C THR A 202 7.50 2.55 -6.71
N ASP A 203 7.99 2.08 -7.86
CA ASP A 203 8.86 0.91 -7.93
C ASP A 203 10.31 1.24 -7.51
N LEU A 204 10.94 0.28 -6.83
CA LEU A 204 12.36 0.25 -6.53
C LEU A 204 12.99 -0.79 -7.47
N ILE A 205 13.75 -0.31 -8.45
CA ILE A 205 14.33 -1.13 -9.52
C ILE A 205 15.85 -1.20 -9.32
N PRO A 206 16.48 -2.38 -9.37
CA PRO A 206 17.92 -2.51 -9.28
C PRO A 206 18.65 -1.60 -10.28
N ASN A 207 19.70 -0.93 -9.82
CA ASN A 207 20.52 0.00 -10.60
C ASN A 207 19.77 1.25 -11.14
N ARG A 208 18.54 1.50 -10.71
CA ARG A 208 17.77 2.68 -11.05
C ARG A 208 17.37 3.45 -9.80
N VAL A 209 17.44 4.77 -9.87
CA VAL A 209 16.94 5.66 -8.82
C VAL A 209 15.57 6.15 -9.22
N ASN A 210 14.56 5.84 -8.41
CA ASN A 210 13.24 6.44 -8.50
C ASN A 210 13.01 7.38 -7.32
N HIS A 211 11.99 8.21 -7.40
CA HIS A 211 11.62 9.18 -6.38
C HIS A 211 10.12 9.12 -6.11
N THR A 212 9.73 9.40 -4.89
CA THR A 212 8.34 9.68 -4.49
C THR A 212 8.35 10.66 -3.33
N TRP A 213 7.19 11.13 -2.93
CA TRP A 213 7.07 12.01 -1.79
C TRP A 213 5.73 11.81 -1.09
N ILE A 214 5.69 12.15 0.18
CA ILE A 214 4.51 12.17 1.02
C ILE A 214 4.44 13.51 1.75
N ASP A 215 3.24 13.97 1.99
CA ASP A 215 2.95 15.24 2.67
C ASP A 215 1.80 15.01 3.66
N PRO A 216 2.04 14.25 4.74
CA PRO A 216 0.99 13.81 5.64
C PRO A 216 0.45 14.95 6.49
N HIS A 217 -0.89 15.08 6.55
CA HIS A 217 -1.59 16.15 7.25
C HIS A 217 -2.12 15.75 8.62
N GLN A 218 -2.01 14.49 9.00
CA GLN A 218 -2.51 13.97 10.27
C GLN A 218 -1.49 13.00 10.86
N THR A 219 -1.25 13.13 12.17
CA THR A 219 -0.43 12.19 12.93
C THR A 219 -1.08 10.82 13.02
N GLY A 220 -0.26 9.77 13.15
CA GLY A 220 -0.74 8.40 13.26
C GLY A 220 0.20 7.39 12.59
N VAL A 221 -0.18 6.12 12.60
CA VAL A 221 0.57 5.03 11.97
C VAL A 221 -0.16 4.58 10.72
N TYR A 222 0.49 4.71 9.57
CA TYR A 222 -0.03 4.32 8.26
C TYR A 222 0.65 3.06 7.78
N LEU A 223 -0.18 2.07 7.44
CA LEU A 223 0.32 0.76 7.00
C LEU A 223 0.67 0.80 5.51
N GLY A 224 1.79 0.20 5.19
CA GLY A 224 2.27 0.02 3.84
C GLY A 224 2.78 -1.40 3.58
N GLN A 225 3.02 -1.68 2.30
CA GLN A 225 3.47 -2.98 1.85
C GLN A 225 4.30 -2.89 0.58
N CYS A 226 5.05 -3.96 0.30
CA CYS A 226 5.62 -4.14 -1.03
C CYS A 226 4.50 -4.38 -2.04
N ALA A 227 4.46 -3.62 -3.13
CA ALA A 227 3.42 -3.69 -4.16
C ALA A 227 3.96 -4.21 -5.52
N GLN A 228 5.18 -4.78 -5.54
CA GLN A 228 5.76 -5.50 -6.67
C GLN A 228 6.27 -6.85 -6.20
N TYR A 229 5.91 -7.93 -6.91
CA TYR A 229 6.32 -9.28 -6.53
C TYR A 229 7.84 -9.40 -6.47
N CYS A 230 8.37 -9.71 -5.29
CA CYS A 230 9.80 -9.75 -5.00
C CYS A 230 10.29 -11.14 -4.52
N GLY A 231 9.42 -12.13 -4.44
CA GLY A 231 9.76 -13.51 -4.01
C GLY A 231 8.82 -14.07 -2.95
N THR A 232 9.25 -15.14 -2.27
CA THR A 232 8.44 -15.97 -1.36
C THR A 232 7.75 -15.20 -0.24
N GLN A 233 8.38 -14.15 0.29
CA GLN A 233 7.83 -13.36 1.39
C GLN A 233 7.36 -11.97 0.97
N HIS A 234 7.02 -11.82 -0.30
CA HIS A 234 6.42 -10.61 -0.82
C HIS A 234 5.21 -10.12 0.01
N ALA A 235 4.29 -11.01 0.34
CA ALA A 235 3.09 -10.67 1.12
C ALA A 235 3.37 -10.28 2.58
N LYS A 236 4.55 -10.66 3.12
CA LYS A 236 5.00 -10.30 4.47
C LYS A 236 6.16 -9.29 4.46
N MET A 237 6.33 -8.56 3.38
CA MET A 237 7.24 -7.42 3.31
C MET A 237 6.44 -6.13 3.54
N LEU A 238 6.04 -5.96 4.80
CA LEU A 238 5.23 -4.84 5.27
C LEU A 238 6.12 -3.69 5.75
N LEU A 239 5.54 -2.50 5.80
CA LEU A 239 6.17 -1.33 6.43
C LEU A 239 5.13 -0.50 7.18
N ARG A 240 5.61 0.37 8.06
CA ARG A 240 4.81 1.37 8.75
C ARG A 240 5.40 2.75 8.50
N VAL A 241 4.54 3.74 8.36
CA VAL A 241 4.93 5.14 8.40
C VAL A 241 4.32 5.75 9.66
N SER A 242 5.18 6.10 10.61
CA SER A 242 4.80 6.87 11.79
C SER A 242 4.86 8.35 11.43
N VAL A 243 3.71 8.98 11.38
CA VAL A 243 3.58 10.42 11.20
C VAL A 243 3.49 11.05 12.58
N ASP A 244 4.56 11.68 12.99
CA ASP A 244 4.76 12.24 14.32
C ASP A 244 4.47 13.75 14.32
N THR A 245 4.11 14.32 15.48
CA THR A 245 4.21 15.76 15.64
C THR A 245 5.66 16.21 15.46
N ARG A 246 5.90 17.51 15.24
CA ARG A 246 7.27 18.00 15.08
C ARG A 246 8.12 17.71 16.31
N GLU A 247 7.56 17.85 17.48
CA GLU A 247 8.23 17.61 18.77
C GLU A 247 8.58 16.12 18.95
N GLU A 248 7.65 15.22 18.60
CA GLU A 248 7.86 13.77 18.67
C GLU A 248 8.91 13.32 17.67
N PHE A 249 8.84 13.82 16.42
CA PHE A 249 9.86 13.52 15.40
C PHE A 249 11.24 13.98 15.84
N ASP A 250 11.38 15.20 16.37
CA ASP A 250 12.66 15.72 16.86
C ASP A 250 13.15 14.91 18.10
N ALA A 251 12.24 14.43 18.95
CA ALA A 251 12.58 13.54 20.08
C ALA A 251 13.06 12.18 19.58
N TRP A 252 12.37 11.59 18.57
CA TRP A 252 12.79 10.36 17.92
C TRP A 252 14.18 10.51 17.27
N VAL A 253 14.44 11.61 16.55
CA VAL A 253 15.74 11.90 15.95
C VAL A 253 16.85 11.96 17.03
N ARG A 254 16.58 12.59 18.17
CA ARG A 254 17.55 12.66 19.28
C ARG A 254 17.84 11.27 19.86
N ALA A 255 16.80 10.45 20.03
CA ALA A 255 16.93 9.09 20.53
C ALA A 255 17.75 8.20 19.56
N GLN A 256 17.43 8.26 18.26
CA GLN A 256 18.13 7.46 17.22
C GLN A 256 19.61 7.87 17.04
N LYS A 257 20.00 9.04 17.47
CA LYS A 257 21.41 9.49 17.45
C LYS A 257 22.23 9.03 18.67
N GLN A 258 21.57 8.51 19.69
CA GLN A 258 22.29 7.95 20.84
C GLN A 258 22.92 6.60 20.47
N PRO A 259 24.03 6.22 21.06
CA PRO A 259 24.52 4.85 20.95
C PRO A 259 23.49 3.89 21.56
N ALA A 260 23.49 2.64 21.08
CA ALA A 260 22.63 1.61 21.68
C ALA A 260 22.84 1.56 23.20
N ASN A 261 21.75 1.57 23.96
CA ASN A 261 21.84 1.35 25.38
C ASN A 261 22.30 -0.10 25.62
N GLN A 262 23.53 -0.24 26.13
CA GLN A 262 24.12 -1.54 26.41
C GLN A 262 24.23 -1.70 27.92
N ASP A 263 23.34 -2.49 28.51
CA ASP A 263 23.49 -2.84 29.92
C ASP A 263 24.69 -3.80 30.08
N ASP A 264 25.68 -3.42 30.89
CA ASP A 264 26.84 -4.26 31.18
C ASP A 264 26.45 -5.61 31.78
N LYS A 265 25.24 -5.73 32.34
CA LYS A 265 24.70 -7.01 32.87
C LYS A 265 24.46 -8.04 31.79
N GLU A 266 24.25 -7.60 30.53
CA GLU A 266 23.95 -8.48 29.38
C GLU A 266 25.19 -8.79 28.51
N ILE A 267 26.41 -8.65 29.06
CA ILE A 267 27.68 -8.97 28.37
C ILE A 267 27.66 -10.40 27.78
N ALA A 268 27.03 -11.37 28.46
CA ALA A 268 26.92 -12.74 27.95
C ALA A 268 26.18 -12.80 26.60
N GLY A 269 25.05 -12.13 26.50
CA GLY A 269 24.27 -12.07 25.24
C GLY A 269 25.01 -11.32 24.14
N ARG A 270 25.68 -10.21 24.46
CA ARG A 270 26.56 -9.51 23.53
C ARG A 270 27.65 -10.41 22.98
N ARG A 271 28.30 -11.22 23.82
CA ARG A 271 29.31 -12.20 23.37
C ARG A 271 28.73 -13.27 22.45
N VAL A 272 27.47 -13.70 22.69
CA VAL A 272 26.76 -14.62 21.78
C VAL A 272 26.58 -13.93 20.41
N PHE A 273 26.10 -12.69 20.36
CA PHE A 273 25.94 -11.92 19.13
C PHE A 273 27.28 -11.78 18.37
N GLU A 274 28.37 -11.46 19.07
CA GLU A 274 29.69 -11.22 18.49
C GLU A 274 30.39 -12.51 18.03
N ARG A 275 30.20 -13.65 18.70
CA ARG A 275 30.83 -14.93 18.33
C ARG A 275 30.07 -15.74 17.30
N THR A 276 28.79 -15.41 17.07
CA THR A 276 27.96 -16.05 16.06
C THR A 276 27.94 -15.21 14.77
N ALA A 277 27.33 -15.71 13.70
CA ALA A 277 27.27 -15.00 12.42
C ALA A 277 26.35 -13.77 12.41
N CYS A 278 25.73 -13.39 13.53
CA CYS A 278 24.78 -12.27 13.62
C CYS A 278 25.41 -10.95 13.15
N LEU A 279 26.64 -10.65 13.58
CA LEU A 279 27.34 -9.42 13.21
C LEU A 279 27.73 -9.33 11.72
N ASN A 280 27.71 -10.46 10.99
CA ASN A 280 27.99 -10.44 9.55
C ASN A 280 26.83 -9.82 8.75
N CYS A 281 25.61 -9.95 9.29
CA CYS A 281 24.40 -9.44 8.64
C CYS A 281 23.87 -8.17 9.29
N HIS A 282 24.01 -8.02 10.62
CA HIS A 282 23.42 -6.93 11.39
C HIS A 282 24.47 -5.96 11.92
N ALA A 283 24.11 -4.68 11.92
CA ALA A 283 24.84 -3.64 12.62
C ALA A 283 24.22 -3.38 14.01
N ILE A 284 25.06 -3.07 15.00
CA ILE A 284 24.68 -2.49 16.29
C ILE A 284 25.71 -1.41 16.62
N GLY A 285 25.27 -0.16 16.74
CA GLY A 285 26.11 0.99 17.07
C GLY A 285 26.88 0.78 18.37
N GLY A 286 28.19 1.07 18.36
CA GLY A 286 29.07 0.85 19.50
C GLY A 286 29.58 -0.59 19.68
N THR A 287 29.33 -1.49 18.71
CA THR A 287 29.88 -2.84 18.65
C THR A 287 30.70 -3.06 17.38
N ASN A 288 31.30 -4.26 17.24
CA ASN A 288 31.97 -4.69 16.03
C ASN A 288 30.98 -5.13 14.91
N GLY A 289 29.68 -5.15 15.18
CA GLY A 289 28.62 -5.47 14.21
C GLY A 289 28.44 -4.35 13.21
N THR A 290 28.91 -4.54 11.96
CA THR A 290 28.79 -3.56 10.86
C THR A 290 28.08 -4.14 9.64
N GLY A 291 27.46 -5.31 9.77
CA GLY A 291 26.73 -5.99 8.72
C GLY A 291 25.54 -5.15 8.22
N ARG A 292 25.26 -5.25 6.90
CA ARG A 292 24.16 -4.51 6.24
C ARG A 292 23.25 -5.39 5.39
N PHE A 293 23.41 -6.70 5.52
CA PHE A 293 22.54 -7.66 4.83
C PHE A 293 21.20 -7.83 5.55
N GLY A 294 21.18 -7.61 6.87
CA GLY A 294 19.98 -7.53 7.69
C GLY A 294 19.80 -6.12 8.29
N PRO A 295 18.66 -5.86 8.93
CA PRO A 295 18.38 -4.59 9.60
C PRO A 295 19.46 -4.17 10.61
N ASP A 296 19.70 -2.86 10.71
CA ASP A 296 20.40 -2.28 11.86
C ASP A 296 19.58 -2.52 13.12
N LEU A 297 20.21 -3.07 14.16
CA LEU A 297 19.57 -3.44 15.43
C LEU A 297 19.87 -2.46 16.57
N THR A 298 20.57 -1.36 16.32
CA THR A 298 20.97 -0.38 17.33
C THR A 298 19.83 0.06 18.23
N HIS A 299 18.66 0.27 17.66
CA HIS A 299 17.44 0.67 18.34
C HIS A 299 16.29 -0.33 18.08
N LEU A 300 16.58 -1.63 18.18
CA LEU A 300 15.62 -2.69 17.88
C LEU A 300 14.32 -2.54 18.68
N MET A 301 14.42 -2.30 19.97
CA MET A 301 13.26 -2.23 20.86
C MET A 301 12.53 -0.89 20.84
N SER A 302 12.99 0.08 20.03
CA SER A 302 12.20 1.27 19.73
C SER A 302 11.14 1.03 18.64
N ARG A 303 11.23 -0.11 17.94
CA ARG A 303 10.28 -0.52 16.90
C ARG A 303 9.09 -1.23 17.51
N THR A 304 7.92 -1.04 16.90
CA THR A 304 6.67 -1.70 17.31
C THR A 304 6.55 -3.12 16.77
N THR A 305 7.29 -3.44 15.69
CA THR A 305 7.24 -4.74 15.02
C THR A 305 8.61 -5.26 14.63
N ILE A 306 8.68 -6.58 14.45
CA ILE A 306 9.82 -7.31 13.88
C ILE A 306 9.44 -8.02 12.59
N ALA A 307 10.43 -8.62 11.92
CA ALA A 307 10.26 -9.40 10.70
C ALA A 307 9.52 -8.64 9.58
N SER A 308 9.76 -7.31 9.44
CA SER A 308 9.06 -6.45 8.46
C SER A 308 7.55 -6.40 8.68
N GLY A 309 7.13 -6.17 9.91
CA GLY A 309 5.72 -6.06 10.30
C GLY A 309 4.97 -7.39 10.44
N ALA A 310 5.67 -8.53 10.32
CA ALA A 310 5.03 -9.85 10.40
C ALA A 310 4.68 -10.28 11.83
N ALA A 311 5.30 -9.68 12.85
CA ALA A 311 4.99 -9.93 14.25
C ALA A 311 5.21 -8.65 15.09
N GLU A 312 4.50 -8.56 16.21
CA GLU A 312 4.76 -7.52 17.22
C GLU A 312 6.13 -7.71 17.86
N ASN A 313 6.78 -6.62 18.23
CA ASN A 313 8.08 -6.63 18.86
C ASN A 313 7.94 -6.91 20.39
N THR A 314 7.68 -8.15 20.73
CA THR A 314 7.63 -8.65 22.11
C THR A 314 8.80 -9.59 22.40
N PRO A 315 9.19 -9.78 23.67
CA PRO A 315 10.23 -10.74 24.04
C PRO A 315 9.99 -12.15 23.48
N GLU A 316 8.74 -12.61 23.51
CA GLU A 316 8.35 -13.94 23.05
C GLU A 316 8.52 -14.08 21.53
N ASN A 317 8.03 -13.07 20.77
CA ASN A 317 8.16 -13.03 19.31
C ASN A 317 9.62 -12.85 18.89
N LEU A 318 10.39 -12.02 19.61
CA LEU A 318 11.82 -11.85 19.37
C LEU A 318 12.59 -13.16 19.59
N ARG A 319 12.29 -13.88 20.69
CA ARG A 319 12.86 -15.20 20.96
C ARG A 319 12.54 -16.19 19.85
N LEU A 320 11.26 -16.27 19.43
CA LEU A 320 10.82 -17.15 18.35
C LEU A 320 11.51 -16.79 17.02
N TRP A 321 11.61 -15.50 16.72
CA TRP A 321 12.27 -15.00 15.51
C TRP A 321 13.76 -15.36 15.45
N VAL A 322 14.49 -15.22 16.57
CA VAL A 322 15.90 -15.59 16.65
C VAL A 322 16.09 -17.09 16.58
N GLN A 323 15.23 -17.87 17.24
CA GLN A 323 15.29 -19.33 17.29
C GLN A 323 14.96 -19.97 15.95
N ASN A 324 13.86 -19.55 15.32
CA ASN A 324 13.34 -20.11 14.08
C ASN A 324 12.60 -19.03 13.25
N PRO A 325 13.31 -18.26 12.41
CA PRO A 325 12.68 -17.24 11.58
C PRO A 325 11.55 -17.77 10.70
N ASP A 326 11.66 -19.01 10.22
CA ASP A 326 10.65 -19.65 9.35
C ASP A 326 9.30 -19.85 10.06
N ALA A 327 9.27 -19.91 11.39
CA ALA A 327 8.00 -20.01 12.13
C ALA A 327 7.14 -18.76 11.97
N ILE A 328 7.75 -17.58 11.83
CA ILE A 328 7.06 -16.30 11.62
C ILE A 328 6.97 -15.98 10.12
N LYS A 329 8.06 -16.17 9.39
CA LYS A 329 8.24 -15.73 8.00
C LYS A 329 8.92 -16.82 7.16
N PRO A 330 8.18 -17.86 6.73
CA PRO A 330 8.73 -18.99 5.98
C PRO A 330 9.50 -18.57 4.73
N GLY A 331 10.75 -19.02 4.59
CA GLY A 331 11.63 -18.63 3.50
C GLY A 331 12.27 -17.23 3.67
N SER A 332 12.35 -16.74 4.90
CA SER A 332 13.17 -15.56 5.21
C SER A 332 14.66 -15.85 4.99
N LEU A 333 15.45 -14.81 4.65
CA LEU A 333 16.88 -15.00 4.44
C LEU A 333 17.68 -15.06 5.75
N MET A 334 17.09 -14.73 6.89
CA MET A 334 17.71 -14.90 8.21
C MET A 334 17.74 -16.39 8.58
N PRO A 335 18.91 -17.02 8.78
CA PRO A 335 18.98 -18.43 9.11
C PRO A 335 18.69 -18.70 10.58
N ALA A 336 18.12 -19.86 10.88
CA ALA A 336 18.07 -20.38 12.27
C ALA A 336 19.47 -20.75 12.74
N MET A 337 19.97 -20.06 13.77
CA MET A 337 21.37 -20.19 14.23
C MET A 337 21.61 -21.44 15.11
N LYS A 338 20.57 -22.22 15.43
CA LYS A 338 20.65 -23.44 16.25
C LYS A 338 21.41 -23.24 17.59
N LEU A 339 21.16 -22.11 18.24
CA LEU A 339 21.75 -21.79 19.53
C LEU A 339 21.26 -22.75 20.61
N SER A 340 22.10 -22.98 21.64
CA SER A 340 21.64 -23.61 22.88
C SER A 340 20.63 -22.73 23.60
N ASP A 341 19.71 -23.30 24.39
CA ASP A 341 18.72 -22.50 25.13
C ASP A 341 19.36 -21.42 26.02
N PRO A 342 20.47 -21.69 26.79
CA PRO A 342 21.15 -20.65 27.55
C PRO A 342 21.72 -19.52 26.69
N ASP A 343 22.27 -19.83 25.52
CA ASP A 343 22.80 -18.82 24.59
C ASP A 343 21.66 -18.00 23.93
N LEU A 344 20.58 -18.67 23.56
CA LEU A 344 19.38 -18.02 23.01
C LEU A 344 18.79 -17.03 24.02
N ASP A 345 18.60 -17.48 25.28
CA ASP A 345 18.03 -16.62 26.32
C ASP A 345 18.96 -15.45 26.67
N ALA A 346 20.28 -15.67 26.70
CA ALA A 346 21.25 -14.60 26.90
C ALA A 346 21.21 -13.59 25.75
N LEU A 347 21.16 -14.07 24.49
CA LEU A 347 21.10 -13.21 23.29
C LEU A 347 19.80 -12.38 23.28
N VAL A 348 18.66 -12.99 23.57
CA VAL A 348 17.36 -12.27 23.56
C VAL A 348 17.36 -11.17 24.61
N ARG A 349 17.80 -11.44 25.86
CA ARG A 349 17.93 -10.40 26.89
C ARG A 349 18.85 -9.26 26.45
N TYR A 350 19.94 -9.55 25.79
CA TYR A 350 20.82 -8.50 25.23
C TYR A 350 20.07 -7.68 24.18
N LEU A 351 19.38 -8.31 23.23
CA LEU A 351 18.63 -7.62 22.19
C LEU A 351 17.51 -6.73 22.75
N GLU A 352 16.89 -7.12 23.86
CA GLU A 352 15.87 -6.34 24.58
C GLU A 352 16.42 -5.05 25.20
N THR A 353 17.74 -4.94 25.40
CA THR A 353 18.37 -3.70 25.91
C THR A 353 18.60 -2.64 24.82
N LEU A 354 18.50 -3.01 23.55
CA LEU A 354 18.81 -2.15 22.40
C LEU A 354 17.65 -1.15 22.12
N ARG A 355 17.68 -0.03 22.82
CA ARG A 355 16.66 1.04 22.74
C ARG A 355 17.27 2.35 22.27
#